data_5c7065e91d4200893dffd2e33410fbc5
#
_entry.id   5c7065e91d4200893dffd2e33410fbc5
#
_cell.length_a   1.000
_cell.length_b   1.000
_cell.length_c   1.000
_cell.angle_alpha   90.00
_cell.angle_beta   90.00
_cell.angle_gamma   90.00
#
_symmetry.space_group_name_H-M   'P 1'
#
loop_
_entity.id
_entity.type
_entity.pdbx_description
1 polymer ?
#
loop_
_entity_poly.entity_id
_entity_poly.type
_entity_poly.pdbx_seq_one_letter_code
_entity_poly.pdbx_strand_id
1 'polypeptide(L)'
;MGLTSQTFLLVLALIAVAVSVLVLWLWPRAARKSPLAVAGRIGLLVVTQVSILAVLLVAANNEFGFYSTWNELLGRASSKQVMQRGTDGGKRPPALTVKGQESIGLKGTREKAGQVDRIEIRGPVSGLGMDGYAYLPPEYFQKEHEKEKFPVVVAITGQPGVSKNLITQLKIPQVASTAIMKKEIRPTIYVLVRPSVVADRDTNCTDVPGGPQALTFFNQDLPLAVTDAYRADGSPAGWGAVGNSTGGYCALKLAMTNPARYGAAAGLSADYFARQDGKTGDLYAGSKAYRNEQDLTWRLEHMPPPPVSLLLGTSKNEDNYGPSLKFAQKAKPPVRVDKLVRDEGGHNFQTWREEYPVVLKWLDKELKEQATRNGGQ
;
A
#
# COMPACT_ATOMS: atom_id res chain seq x y z
N MET A 1 8.57 -22.57 -7.15
CA MET A 1 7.32 -22.24 -6.44
C MET A 1 7.48 -20.86 -5.81
N GLY A 2 6.43 -20.01 -5.89
CA GLY A 2 6.46 -18.70 -5.24
C GLY A 2 6.35 -18.82 -3.72
N LEU A 3 6.98 -17.90 -2.97
CA LEU A 3 6.98 -17.88 -1.51
C LEU A 3 5.55 -17.87 -0.92
N THR A 4 4.63 -17.16 -1.56
CA THR A 4 3.21 -17.00 -1.14
C THR A 4 2.25 -18.02 -1.78
N SER A 5 2.78 -19.04 -2.46
CA SER A 5 1.97 -20.06 -3.14
C SER A 5 1.31 -21.01 -2.14
N GLN A 6 0.01 -21.23 -2.24
CA GLN A 6 -0.72 -22.25 -1.47
C GLN A 6 -0.13 -23.66 -1.68
N THR A 7 0.31 -23.95 -2.90
CA THR A 7 0.98 -25.21 -3.23
C THR A 7 2.29 -25.35 -2.45
N PHE A 8 3.06 -24.27 -2.29
CA PHE A 8 4.30 -24.28 -1.50
C PHE A 8 4.02 -24.53 -0.02
N LEU A 9 3.01 -23.89 0.56
CA LEU A 9 2.60 -24.11 1.95
C LEU A 9 2.15 -25.56 2.17
N LEU A 10 1.35 -26.12 1.25
CA LEU A 10 0.90 -27.51 1.29
C LEU A 10 2.09 -28.49 1.23
N VAL A 11 3.04 -28.26 0.35
CA VAL A 11 4.24 -29.11 0.24
C VAL A 11 5.04 -29.06 1.54
N LEU A 12 5.26 -27.89 2.13
CA LEU A 12 5.94 -27.77 3.43
C LEU A 12 5.19 -28.49 4.55
N ALA A 13 3.85 -28.38 4.60
CA ALA A 13 3.03 -29.09 5.58
C ALA A 13 3.16 -30.61 5.43
N LEU A 14 3.11 -31.11 4.20
CA LEU A 14 3.32 -32.54 3.92
C LEU A 14 4.73 -33.02 4.32
N ILE A 15 5.75 -32.23 4.06
CA ILE A 15 7.12 -32.51 4.50
C ILE A 15 7.19 -32.54 6.03
N ALA A 16 6.60 -31.58 6.74
CA ALA A 16 6.60 -31.56 8.20
C ALA A 16 5.90 -32.79 8.80
N VAL A 17 4.77 -33.21 8.21
CA VAL A 17 4.08 -34.46 8.60
C VAL A 17 4.95 -35.67 8.33
N ALA A 18 5.53 -35.78 7.15
CA ALA A 18 6.39 -36.91 6.79
C ALA A 18 7.63 -37.03 7.70
N VAL A 19 8.27 -35.89 8.01
CA VAL A 19 9.40 -35.82 8.96
C VAL A 19 8.93 -36.28 10.33
N SER A 20 7.78 -35.81 10.84
CA SER A 20 7.25 -36.22 12.15
C SER A 20 6.98 -37.72 12.22
N VAL A 21 6.36 -38.29 11.19
CA VAL A 21 6.13 -39.75 11.08
C VAL A 21 7.43 -40.52 11.05
N LEU A 22 8.41 -40.06 10.25
CA LEU A 22 9.74 -40.69 10.16
C LEU A 22 10.46 -40.64 11.51
N VAL A 23 10.39 -39.57 12.23
CA VAL A 23 10.97 -39.40 13.56
C VAL A 23 10.35 -40.42 14.54
N LEU A 24 9.01 -40.52 14.58
CA LEU A 24 8.31 -41.50 15.43
C LEU A 24 8.74 -42.93 15.07
N TRP A 25 8.92 -43.27 13.80
CA TRP A 25 9.34 -44.56 13.36
C TRP A 25 10.81 -44.86 13.69
N LEU A 26 11.71 -43.89 13.60
CA LEU A 26 13.11 -44.01 13.94
C LEU A 26 13.41 -43.95 15.45
N TRP A 27 12.55 -43.37 16.24
CA TRP A 27 12.74 -43.11 17.65
C TRP A 27 13.11 -44.38 18.46
N PRO A 28 12.41 -45.53 18.30
CA PRO A 28 12.76 -46.75 19.03
C PRO A 28 14.15 -47.29 18.63
N ARG A 29 14.55 -47.09 17.36
CA ARG A 29 15.85 -47.51 16.86
C ARG A 29 17.03 -46.70 17.40
N ALA A 30 16.74 -45.43 17.74
CA ALA A 30 17.67 -44.50 18.35
C ALA A 30 17.70 -44.58 19.88
N ALA A 31 16.96 -45.51 20.51
CA ALA A 31 16.84 -45.63 21.98
C ALA A 31 18.09 -46.18 22.70
N ARG A 32 19.19 -46.46 21.97
CA ARG A 32 20.44 -46.91 22.54
C ARG A 32 21.09 -45.85 23.44
N LYS A 33 21.75 -46.29 24.56
CA LYS A 33 22.43 -45.39 25.52
C LYS A 33 23.84 -45.02 25.06
N SER A 34 24.06 -44.67 23.80
CA SER A 34 25.35 -44.21 23.29
C SER A 34 25.29 -42.68 23.00
N PRO A 35 26.42 -41.96 23.12
CA PRO A 35 26.48 -40.55 22.79
C PRO A 35 25.98 -40.22 21.37
N LEU A 36 26.32 -41.09 20.41
CA LEU A 36 25.84 -40.98 19.01
C LEU A 36 24.31 -41.11 18.89
N ALA A 37 23.70 -42.03 19.65
CA ALA A 37 22.25 -42.22 19.63
C ALA A 37 21.54 -41.04 20.29
N VAL A 38 22.14 -40.44 21.33
CA VAL A 38 21.63 -39.19 21.94
C VAL A 38 21.71 -38.03 20.95
N ALA A 39 22.86 -37.84 20.30
CA ALA A 39 23.02 -36.80 19.26
C ALA A 39 22.03 -36.99 18.11
N GLY A 40 21.81 -38.24 17.66
CA GLY A 40 20.83 -38.58 16.64
C GLY A 40 19.39 -38.18 17.03
N ARG A 41 18.97 -38.46 18.26
CA ARG A 41 17.66 -38.05 18.78
C ARG A 41 17.49 -36.51 18.85
N ILE A 42 18.52 -35.81 19.30
CA ILE A 42 18.52 -34.33 19.30
C ILE A 42 18.39 -33.81 17.87
N GLY A 43 19.15 -34.36 16.93
CA GLY A 43 19.05 -34.00 15.51
C GLY A 43 17.66 -34.23 14.93
N LEU A 44 17.02 -35.38 15.22
CA LEU A 44 15.64 -35.65 14.80
C LEU A 44 14.63 -34.66 15.37
N LEU A 45 14.75 -34.30 16.65
CA LEU A 45 13.88 -33.27 17.27
C LEU A 45 14.07 -31.88 16.62
N VAL A 46 15.32 -31.48 16.39
CA VAL A 46 15.64 -30.21 15.74
C VAL A 46 15.05 -30.15 14.34
N VAL A 47 15.20 -31.20 13.52
CA VAL A 47 14.64 -31.24 12.17
C VAL A 47 13.10 -31.13 12.20
N THR A 48 12.46 -31.84 13.15
CA THR A 48 10.99 -31.72 13.33
C THR A 48 10.57 -30.29 13.68
N GLN A 49 11.23 -29.68 14.66
CA GLN A 49 10.92 -28.31 15.10
C GLN A 49 11.13 -27.29 13.95
N VAL A 50 12.24 -27.40 13.23
CA VAL A 50 12.52 -26.53 12.07
C VAL A 50 11.47 -26.68 10.97
N SER A 51 11.04 -27.90 10.67
CA SER A 51 10.02 -28.13 9.65
C SER A 51 8.65 -27.57 10.04
N ILE A 52 8.24 -27.72 11.30
CA ILE A 52 6.99 -27.13 11.81
C ILE A 52 7.08 -25.60 11.81
N LEU A 53 8.21 -25.03 12.29
CA LEU A 53 8.42 -23.59 12.32
C LEU A 53 8.39 -23.00 10.90
N ALA A 54 8.97 -23.68 9.90
CA ALA A 54 8.91 -23.24 8.52
C ALA A 54 7.46 -23.14 7.99
N VAL A 55 6.61 -24.13 8.31
CA VAL A 55 5.17 -24.08 7.96
C VAL A 55 4.49 -22.90 8.61
N LEU A 56 4.71 -22.68 9.91
CA LEU A 56 4.10 -21.56 10.65
C LEU A 56 4.55 -20.21 10.12
N LEU A 57 5.85 -20.05 9.81
CA LEU A 57 6.38 -18.81 9.25
C LEU A 57 5.83 -18.50 7.86
N VAL A 58 5.70 -19.51 6.98
CA VAL A 58 5.11 -19.32 5.65
C VAL A 58 3.60 -19.06 5.75
N ALA A 59 2.89 -19.75 6.66
CA ALA A 59 1.47 -19.48 6.90
C ALA A 59 1.25 -18.05 7.40
N ALA A 60 2.03 -17.59 8.38
CA ALA A 60 2.00 -16.22 8.88
C ALA A 60 2.36 -15.22 7.76
N ASN A 61 3.39 -15.51 6.96
CA ASN A 61 3.74 -14.65 5.83
C ASN A 61 2.59 -14.55 4.80
N ASN A 62 1.89 -15.65 4.54
CA ASN A 62 0.75 -15.64 3.61
C ASN A 62 -0.45 -14.86 4.15
N GLU A 63 -0.66 -14.86 5.45
CA GLU A 63 -1.72 -14.11 6.12
C GLU A 63 -1.39 -12.61 6.17
N PHE A 64 -0.21 -12.27 6.63
CA PHE A 64 0.20 -10.89 6.84
C PHE A 64 0.88 -10.24 5.63
N GLY A 65 1.31 -11.02 4.63
CA GLY A 65 1.89 -10.51 3.38
C GLY A 65 3.21 -9.76 3.55
N PHE A 66 4.06 -10.15 4.51
CA PHE A 66 5.33 -9.48 4.78
C PHE A 66 6.29 -9.54 3.59
N TYR A 67 6.40 -10.70 2.93
CA TYR A 67 7.29 -10.96 1.80
C TYR A 67 6.52 -11.63 0.67
N SER A 68 6.57 -11.07 -0.53
CA SER A 68 5.90 -11.62 -1.72
C SER A 68 6.80 -12.53 -2.55
N THR A 69 8.11 -12.36 -2.43
CA THR A 69 9.10 -13.10 -3.22
C THR A 69 10.27 -13.58 -2.36
N TRP A 70 10.96 -14.61 -2.87
CA TRP A 70 12.21 -15.11 -2.27
C TRP A 70 13.30 -14.04 -2.22
N ASN A 71 13.35 -13.15 -3.23
CA ASN A 71 14.34 -12.08 -3.26
C ASN A 71 14.10 -11.05 -2.15
N GLU A 72 12.84 -10.74 -1.83
CA GLU A 72 12.49 -9.88 -0.69
C GLU A 72 12.87 -10.54 0.63
N LEU A 73 12.52 -11.82 0.83
CA LEU A 73 12.84 -12.55 2.04
C LEU A 73 14.35 -12.64 2.30
N LEU A 74 15.15 -12.77 1.22
CA LEU A 74 16.61 -12.87 1.29
C LEU A 74 17.33 -11.51 1.25
N GLY A 75 16.59 -10.37 1.31
CA GLY A 75 17.18 -9.05 1.20
C GLY A 75 17.83 -8.76 -0.17
N ARG A 76 17.49 -9.54 -1.20
CA ARG A 76 18.01 -9.37 -2.57
C ARG A 76 17.05 -8.61 -3.48
N ALA A 77 15.96 -8.09 -2.95
CA ALA A 77 15.07 -7.20 -3.69
C ALA A 77 15.82 -5.91 -3.99
N SER A 78 16.46 -5.89 -5.14
CA SER A 78 17.15 -4.73 -5.65
C SER A 78 16.13 -3.67 -6.02
N SER A 79 15.87 -2.71 -5.14
CA SER A 79 15.45 -1.41 -5.60
C SER A 79 16.67 -0.81 -6.30
N LYS A 80 16.73 -0.98 -7.60
CA LYS A 80 17.71 -0.23 -8.40
C LYS A 80 17.37 1.24 -8.23
N GLN A 81 18.06 1.90 -7.30
CA GLN A 81 18.17 3.33 -7.31
C GLN A 81 18.95 3.69 -8.59
N VAL A 82 18.22 4.09 -9.62
CA VAL A 82 18.82 4.64 -10.80
C VAL A 82 19.01 6.13 -10.57
N MET A 83 20.05 6.48 -9.84
CA MET A 83 20.64 7.82 -9.96
C MET A 83 21.38 7.86 -11.30
N GLN A 84 20.68 8.18 -12.37
CA GLN A 84 21.31 8.60 -13.62
C GLN A 84 21.13 10.11 -13.78
N ARG A 85 22.12 10.84 -13.31
CA ARG A 85 22.42 12.20 -13.77
C ARG A 85 23.07 12.07 -15.14
N GLY A 86 22.26 11.89 -16.19
CA GLY A 86 22.71 11.82 -17.57
C GLY A 86 22.48 13.18 -18.24
N THR A 87 23.52 13.95 -18.44
CA THR A 87 23.59 15.04 -19.41
C THR A 87 23.93 14.46 -20.78
N ASP A 88 23.00 13.74 -21.38
CA ASP A 88 23.07 13.42 -22.80
C ASP A 88 21.83 13.94 -23.49
N GLY A 89 21.99 14.66 -24.61
CA GLY A 89 20.97 15.31 -25.42
C GLY A 89 19.96 14.36 -26.09
N GLY A 90 19.63 13.21 -25.44
CA GLY A 90 18.60 12.27 -25.80
C GLY A 90 17.27 12.57 -25.12
N LYS A 91 16.16 12.23 -25.75
CA LYS A 91 14.81 12.30 -25.19
C LYS A 91 14.81 11.72 -23.77
N ARG A 92 14.39 12.51 -22.78
CA ARG A 92 14.23 12.02 -21.39
C ARG A 92 13.36 10.77 -21.41
N PRO A 93 13.77 9.68 -20.72
CA PRO A 93 12.92 8.51 -20.62
C PRO A 93 11.60 8.91 -19.93
N PRO A 94 10.46 8.28 -20.33
CA PRO A 94 9.17 8.60 -19.73
C PRO A 94 9.21 8.41 -18.22
N ALA A 95 8.56 9.32 -17.49
CA ALA A 95 8.49 9.26 -16.03
C ALA A 95 7.71 8.03 -15.51
N LEU A 96 6.82 7.46 -16.34
CA LEU A 96 6.14 6.20 -16.09
C LEU A 96 6.37 5.24 -17.27
N THR A 97 6.77 4.00 -16.96
CA THR A 97 6.96 2.94 -17.95
C THR A 97 6.09 1.75 -17.59
N VAL A 98 5.27 1.27 -18.54
CA VAL A 98 4.52 0.02 -18.40
C VAL A 98 5.46 -1.16 -18.68
N LYS A 99 5.65 -2.02 -17.67
CA LYS A 99 6.54 -3.22 -17.75
C LYS A 99 5.79 -4.48 -18.18
N GLY A 100 4.49 -4.43 -18.30
CA GLY A 100 3.62 -5.54 -18.68
C GLY A 100 2.28 -5.48 -17.95
N GLN A 101 1.47 -6.51 -18.12
CA GLN A 101 0.16 -6.62 -17.50
C GLN A 101 0.19 -7.65 -16.37
N GLU A 102 -0.65 -7.45 -15.36
CA GLU A 102 -0.84 -8.40 -14.25
C GLU A 102 -2.17 -9.12 -14.42
N SER A 103 -2.12 -10.44 -14.49
CA SER A 103 -3.32 -11.29 -14.53
C SER A 103 -3.87 -11.48 -13.11
N ILE A 104 -5.03 -10.89 -12.82
CA ILE A 104 -5.60 -10.85 -11.45
C ILE A 104 -7.01 -11.42 -11.35
N GLY A 105 -7.41 -12.23 -12.33
CA GLY A 105 -8.73 -12.88 -12.31
C GLY A 105 -9.90 -11.91 -12.51
N LEU A 106 -9.70 -10.77 -13.17
CA LEU A 106 -10.80 -9.95 -13.69
C LEU A 106 -11.57 -10.78 -14.74
N LYS A 107 -12.89 -10.84 -14.59
CA LYS A 107 -13.73 -11.65 -15.47
C LYS A 107 -14.15 -10.85 -16.70
N GLY A 108 -13.57 -11.15 -17.86
CA GLY A 108 -13.91 -10.53 -19.14
C GLY A 108 -12.71 -9.92 -19.85
N THR A 109 -12.98 -9.28 -20.99
CA THR A 109 -11.98 -8.49 -21.73
C THR A 109 -11.71 -7.17 -21.02
N ARG A 110 -10.66 -6.46 -21.41
CA ARG A 110 -10.34 -5.15 -20.82
C ARG A 110 -11.45 -4.11 -20.99
N GLU A 111 -12.22 -4.20 -22.07
CA GLU A 111 -13.38 -3.33 -22.35
C GLU A 111 -14.57 -3.61 -21.43
N LYS A 112 -14.58 -4.77 -20.70
CA LYS A 112 -15.65 -5.16 -19.77
C LYS A 112 -15.22 -5.15 -18.31
N ALA A 113 -13.95 -5.43 -18.02
CA ALA A 113 -13.47 -5.61 -16.65
C ALA A 113 -12.32 -4.67 -16.27
N GLY A 114 -11.74 -3.94 -17.24
CA GLY A 114 -10.54 -3.14 -17.02
C GLY A 114 -9.26 -3.97 -17.15
N GLN A 115 -8.14 -3.35 -16.85
CA GLN A 115 -6.80 -3.94 -16.95
C GLN A 115 -5.91 -3.47 -15.82
N VAL A 116 -4.97 -4.30 -15.40
CA VAL A 116 -3.92 -3.89 -14.46
C VAL A 116 -2.57 -3.92 -15.17
N ASP A 117 -1.94 -2.76 -15.24
CA ASP A 117 -0.58 -2.60 -15.72
C ASP A 117 0.42 -2.68 -14.57
N ARG A 118 1.54 -3.38 -14.78
CA ARG A 118 2.73 -3.26 -13.93
C ARG A 118 3.51 -2.05 -14.39
N ILE A 119 3.77 -1.12 -13.49
CA ILE A 119 4.40 0.15 -13.81
C ILE A 119 5.69 0.36 -13.02
N GLU A 120 6.62 1.07 -13.63
CA GLU A 120 7.78 1.68 -12.97
C GLU A 120 7.62 3.19 -13.08
N ILE A 121 7.66 3.88 -11.93
CA ILE A 121 7.59 5.34 -11.85
C ILE A 121 8.98 5.86 -11.50
N ARG A 122 9.43 6.88 -12.22
CA ARG A 122 10.69 7.59 -11.98
C ARG A 122 10.38 9.05 -11.69
N GLY A 123 10.89 9.53 -10.58
CA GLY A 123 10.68 10.89 -10.09
C GLY A 123 11.82 11.81 -10.49
N PRO A 124 11.65 12.65 -11.51
CA PRO A 124 12.72 13.58 -11.94
C PRO A 124 12.98 14.68 -10.90
N VAL A 125 12.02 15.00 -10.04
CA VAL A 125 12.17 16.06 -9.01
C VAL A 125 12.80 15.49 -7.75
N SER A 126 12.29 14.38 -7.22
CA SER A 126 12.82 13.76 -6.01
C SER A 126 14.09 12.92 -6.24
N GLY A 127 14.35 12.51 -7.48
CA GLY A 127 15.39 11.53 -7.82
C GLY A 127 15.07 10.10 -7.41
N LEU A 128 13.84 9.84 -6.96
CA LEU A 128 13.38 8.54 -6.47
C LEU A 128 12.61 7.77 -7.55
N GLY A 129 12.44 6.47 -7.33
CA GLY A 129 11.62 5.64 -8.22
C GLY A 129 11.02 4.47 -7.48
N MET A 130 9.90 3.96 -7.99
CA MET A 130 9.25 2.78 -7.44
C MET A 130 8.50 1.98 -8.49
N ASP A 131 8.36 0.69 -8.20
CA ASP A 131 7.44 -0.19 -8.92
C ASP A 131 6.06 -0.13 -8.28
N GLY A 132 5.03 -0.23 -9.12
CA GLY A 132 3.64 -0.25 -8.69
C GLY A 132 2.75 -0.90 -9.73
N TYR A 133 1.46 -0.66 -9.57
CA TYR A 133 0.45 -1.11 -10.53
C TYR A 133 -0.54 0.02 -10.82
N ALA A 134 -1.11 0.02 -12.02
CA ALA A 134 -2.21 0.91 -12.39
C ALA A 134 -3.39 0.06 -12.88
N TYR A 135 -4.52 0.15 -12.17
CA TYR A 135 -5.78 -0.38 -12.68
C TYR A 135 -6.44 0.68 -13.54
N LEU A 136 -6.76 0.32 -14.77
CA LEU A 136 -7.48 1.13 -15.75
C LEU A 136 -8.91 0.57 -15.89
N PRO A 137 -9.96 1.40 -15.75
CA PRO A 137 -11.35 0.96 -15.80
C PRO A 137 -11.75 0.48 -17.19
N PRO A 138 -12.86 -0.27 -17.34
CA PRO A 138 -13.35 -0.74 -18.64
C PRO A 138 -13.53 0.37 -19.68
N GLU A 139 -14.06 1.51 -19.28
CA GLU A 139 -14.34 2.68 -20.12
C GLU A 139 -13.06 3.29 -20.70
N TYR A 140 -11.92 3.08 -20.06
CA TYR A 140 -10.62 3.48 -20.58
C TYR A 140 -10.31 2.84 -21.95
N PHE A 141 -10.88 1.67 -22.24
CA PHE A 141 -10.64 0.91 -23.47
C PHE A 141 -11.82 0.96 -24.47
N GLN A 142 -12.89 1.66 -24.12
CA GLN A 142 -14.07 1.80 -24.97
C GLN A 142 -13.96 3.05 -25.85
N LYS A 143 -14.36 2.92 -27.12
CA LYS A 143 -14.21 3.98 -28.11
C LYS A 143 -15.03 5.23 -27.78
N GLU A 144 -16.18 5.04 -27.13
CA GLU A 144 -17.08 6.12 -26.72
C GLU A 144 -16.42 7.05 -25.70
N HIS A 145 -15.44 6.54 -24.93
CA HIS A 145 -14.73 7.23 -23.87
C HIS A 145 -13.28 7.64 -24.23
N GLU A 146 -12.91 7.60 -25.54
CA GLU A 146 -11.52 7.81 -26.00
C GLU A 146 -10.94 9.18 -25.58
N LYS A 147 -11.79 10.22 -25.51
CA LYS A 147 -11.40 11.58 -25.13
C LYS A 147 -11.59 11.91 -23.65
N GLU A 148 -12.17 10.99 -22.90
CA GLU A 148 -12.49 11.20 -21.51
C GLU A 148 -11.23 11.11 -20.64
N LYS A 149 -11.14 12.00 -19.63
CA LYS A 149 -10.15 11.94 -18.55
C LYS A 149 -10.80 11.37 -17.32
N PHE A 150 -10.06 10.51 -16.63
CA PHE A 150 -10.55 9.72 -15.50
C PHE A 150 -10.00 10.24 -14.18
N PRO A 151 -10.80 10.26 -13.11
CA PRO A 151 -10.29 10.49 -11.77
C PRO A 151 -9.22 9.46 -11.42
N VAL A 152 -8.33 9.83 -10.50
CA VAL A 152 -7.24 8.98 -10.01
C VAL A 152 -7.34 8.81 -8.51
N VAL A 153 -7.22 7.59 -8.03
CA VAL A 153 -7.05 7.28 -6.61
C VAL A 153 -5.71 6.59 -6.42
N VAL A 154 -4.84 7.21 -5.63
CA VAL A 154 -3.57 6.61 -5.21
C VAL A 154 -3.84 5.74 -3.98
N ALA A 155 -3.70 4.42 -4.14
CA ALA A 155 -3.84 3.47 -3.05
C ALA A 155 -2.45 3.06 -2.52
N ILE A 156 -2.23 3.24 -1.22
CA ILE A 156 -0.93 3.08 -0.56
C ILE A 156 -1.05 1.98 0.49
N THR A 157 -0.25 0.91 0.36
CA THR A 157 -0.24 -0.17 1.35
C THR A 157 0.44 0.25 2.65
N GLY A 158 0.21 -0.51 3.73
CA GLY A 158 0.97 -0.36 4.99
C GLY A 158 2.42 -0.83 4.87
N GLN A 159 3.20 -0.57 5.89
CA GLN A 159 4.58 -1.03 6.04
C GLN A 159 4.65 -2.08 7.18
N PRO A 160 5.36 -3.19 7.02
CA PRO A 160 6.04 -3.67 5.81
C PRO A 160 5.04 -4.29 4.83
N GLY A 161 4.91 -3.72 3.65
CA GLY A 161 4.01 -4.24 2.62
C GLY A 161 4.47 -3.85 1.23
N VAL A 162 4.08 -4.66 0.27
CA VAL A 162 4.41 -4.45 -1.14
C VAL A 162 3.15 -4.04 -1.91
N SER A 163 3.30 -3.28 -2.98
CA SER A 163 2.19 -2.82 -3.82
C SER A 163 1.27 -3.97 -4.28
N LYS A 164 1.81 -5.18 -4.41
CA LYS A 164 1.06 -6.39 -4.79
C LYS A 164 -0.01 -6.78 -3.77
N ASN A 165 0.15 -6.45 -2.48
CA ASN A 165 -0.84 -6.73 -1.44
C ASN A 165 -2.18 -5.99 -1.70
N LEU A 166 -2.12 -4.81 -2.33
CA LEU A 166 -3.31 -4.07 -2.75
C LEU A 166 -4.16 -4.84 -3.79
N ILE A 167 -3.51 -5.73 -4.55
CA ILE A 167 -4.16 -6.60 -5.53
C ILE A 167 -4.58 -7.93 -4.90
N THR A 168 -3.66 -8.59 -4.19
CA THR A 168 -3.85 -9.98 -3.75
C THR A 168 -4.62 -10.08 -2.45
N GLN A 169 -4.38 -9.19 -1.49
CA GLN A 169 -5.03 -9.18 -0.19
C GLN A 169 -6.27 -8.28 -0.18
N LEU A 170 -6.14 -7.03 -0.61
CA LEU A 170 -7.23 -6.06 -0.59
C LEU A 170 -8.13 -6.12 -1.83
N LYS A 171 -7.68 -6.77 -2.91
CA LYS A 171 -8.44 -6.96 -4.16
C LYS A 171 -9.01 -5.66 -4.73
N ILE A 172 -8.28 -4.54 -4.60
CA ILE A 172 -8.76 -3.21 -5.01
C ILE A 172 -9.23 -3.19 -6.47
N PRO A 173 -8.50 -3.74 -7.47
CA PRO A 173 -8.98 -3.74 -8.84
C PRO A 173 -10.31 -4.48 -9.03
N GLN A 174 -10.53 -5.60 -8.32
CA GLN A 174 -11.77 -6.37 -8.41
C GLN A 174 -12.93 -5.62 -7.74
N VAL A 175 -12.68 -4.99 -6.59
CA VAL A 175 -13.67 -4.15 -5.88
C VAL A 175 -14.06 -2.97 -6.76
N ALA A 176 -13.09 -2.25 -7.33
CA ALA A 176 -13.30 -1.11 -8.21
C ALA A 176 -14.07 -1.53 -9.47
N SER A 177 -13.61 -2.58 -10.18
CA SER A 177 -14.28 -3.11 -11.37
C SER A 177 -15.75 -3.46 -11.09
N THR A 178 -16.02 -4.13 -9.96
CA THR A 178 -17.38 -4.49 -9.57
C THR A 178 -18.25 -3.27 -9.31
N ALA A 179 -17.74 -2.27 -8.60
CA ALA A 179 -18.47 -1.05 -8.27
C ALA A 179 -18.73 -0.19 -9.52
N ILE A 180 -17.78 -0.11 -10.44
CA ILE A 180 -17.93 0.59 -11.74
C ILE A 180 -19.00 -0.10 -12.59
N MET A 181 -18.94 -1.43 -12.76
CA MET A 181 -19.94 -2.19 -13.52
C MET A 181 -21.35 -2.04 -12.95
N LYS A 182 -21.48 -1.92 -11.63
CA LYS A 182 -22.77 -1.64 -10.96
C LYS A 182 -23.19 -0.17 -10.99
N LYS A 183 -22.37 0.70 -11.59
CA LYS A 183 -22.57 2.17 -11.62
C LYS A 183 -22.66 2.80 -10.21
N GLU A 184 -22.01 2.18 -9.23
CA GLU A 184 -21.95 2.67 -7.85
C GLU A 184 -20.86 3.74 -7.67
N ILE A 185 -19.82 3.72 -8.53
CA ILE A 185 -18.75 4.73 -8.65
C ILE A 185 -18.48 5.05 -10.11
N ARG A 186 -17.88 6.20 -10.38
CA ARG A 186 -17.38 6.56 -11.72
C ARG A 186 -16.23 5.67 -12.14
N PRO A 187 -16.00 5.48 -13.46
CA PRO A 187 -14.76 4.96 -13.98
C PRO A 187 -13.57 5.74 -13.43
N THR A 188 -12.66 5.06 -12.74
CA THR A 188 -11.56 5.67 -11.98
C THR A 188 -10.28 4.86 -12.16
N ILE A 189 -9.15 5.54 -12.36
CA ILE A 189 -7.81 4.94 -12.39
C ILE A 189 -7.34 4.74 -10.94
N TYR A 190 -6.84 3.55 -10.62
CA TYR A 190 -6.24 3.28 -9.29
C TYR A 190 -4.75 3.03 -9.45
N VAL A 191 -3.92 3.88 -8.84
CA VAL A 191 -2.46 3.71 -8.80
C VAL A 191 -2.10 3.07 -7.49
N LEU A 192 -1.57 1.85 -7.54
CA LEU A 192 -1.34 0.97 -6.39
C LEU A 192 0.15 0.95 -6.06
N VAL A 193 0.53 1.52 -4.94
CA VAL A 193 1.93 1.76 -4.56
C VAL A 193 2.20 1.39 -3.09
N ARG A 194 3.47 1.35 -2.72
CA ARG A 194 3.90 1.18 -1.33
C ARG A 194 4.31 2.54 -0.73
N PRO A 195 4.31 2.70 0.61
CA PRO A 195 4.70 3.97 1.24
C PRO A 195 6.21 4.23 1.15
N SER A 196 7.02 3.18 1.18
CA SER A 196 8.49 3.29 1.13
C SER A 196 8.99 3.40 -0.30
N VAL A 197 9.46 4.58 -0.67
CA VAL A 197 10.08 4.86 -1.98
C VAL A 197 11.54 4.40 -2.02
N VAL A 198 12.15 4.23 -0.85
CA VAL A 198 13.54 3.76 -0.68
C VAL A 198 13.51 2.33 -0.16
N ALA A 199 14.42 1.49 -0.69
CA ALA A 199 14.60 0.14 -0.14
C ALA A 199 15.08 0.21 1.31
N ASP A 200 14.59 -0.73 2.11
CA ASP A 200 15.02 -0.97 3.48
C ASP A 200 14.87 0.21 4.46
N ARG A 201 14.24 1.32 4.02
CA ARG A 201 13.95 2.46 4.89
C ARG A 201 12.50 2.90 4.77
N ASP A 202 11.78 2.89 5.87
CA ASP A 202 10.46 3.51 5.95
C ASP A 202 10.61 5.01 6.16
N THR A 203 10.28 5.80 5.14
CA THR A 203 10.33 7.27 5.21
C THR A 203 9.02 7.87 5.71
N ASN A 204 7.98 7.07 5.96
CA ASN A 204 6.66 7.54 6.34
C ASN A 204 6.16 8.71 5.44
N CYS A 205 6.38 8.61 4.13
CA CYS A 205 6.06 9.67 3.17
C CYS A 205 6.56 11.06 3.62
N THR A 206 7.80 11.13 4.10
CA THR A 206 8.42 12.36 4.59
C THR A 206 9.63 12.71 3.73
N ASP A 207 9.81 13.98 3.42
CA ASP A 207 11.04 14.47 2.84
C ASP A 207 12.09 14.54 3.95
N VAL A 208 13.06 13.63 3.91
CA VAL A 208 14.10 13.57 4.92
C VAL A 208 15.16 14.64 4.62
N PRO A 209 15.45 15.57 5.53
CA PRO A 209 16.47 16.59 5.30
C PRO A 209 17.82 15.95 4.96
N GLY A 210 18.39 16.31 3.81
CA GLY A 210 19.63 15.72 3.29
C GLY A 210 19.51 14.26 2.84
N GLY A 211 18.30 13.71 2.77
CA GLY A 211 18.00 12.34 2.40
C GLY A 211 16.87 12.20 1.37
N PRO A 212 16.17 11.06 1.35
CA PRO A 212 15.11 10.79 0.38
C PRO A 212 13.95 11.76 0.49
N GLN A 213 13.49 12.28 -0.66
CA GLN A 213 12.40 13.26 -0.76
C GLN A 213 11.08 12.53 -1.11
N ALA A 214 10.58 11.72 -0.16
CA ALA A 214 9.44 10.84 -0.41
C ALA A 214 8.11 11.59 -0.54
N LEU A 215 7.88 12.65 0.25
CA LEU A 215 6.68 13.47 0.11
C LEU A 215 6.66 14.20 -1.24
N THR A 216 7.80 14.72 -1.67
CA THR A 216 7.98 15.32 -3.00
C THR A 216 7.67 14.31 -4.11
N PHE A 217 8.12 13.06 -3.98
CA PHE A 217 7.78 12.01 -4.94
C PHE A 217 6.25 11.83 -5.07
N PHE A 218 5.54 11.67 -3.96
CA PHE A 218 4.09 11.46 -3.97
C PHE A 218 3.31 12.71 -4.38
N ASN A 219 3.78 13.91 -4.04
CA ASN A 219 3.08 15.16 -4.32
C ASN A 219 3.34 15.72 -5.73
N GLN A 220 4.48 15.40 -6.34
CA GLN A 220 4.89 15.96 -7.62
C GLN A 220 5.16 14.89 -8.67
N ASP A 221 6.13 13.99 -8.43
CA ASP A 221 6.60 13.05 -9.45
C ASP A 221 5.53 12.03 -9.85
N LEU A 222 4.87 11.40 -8.89
CA LEU A 222 3.84 10.41 -9.17
C LEU A 222 2.64 11.00 -9.94
N PRO A 223 2.06 12.17 -9.53
CA PRO A 223 0.99 12.77 -10.31
C PRO A 223 1.42 13.17 -11.73
N LEU A 224 2.59 13.76 -11.90
CA LEU A 224 3.11 14.10 -13.24
C LEU A 224 3.27 12.86 -14.11
N ALA A 225 3.90 11.81 -13.58
CA ALA A 225 4.12 10.57 -14.30
C ALA A 225 2.79 9.89 -14.74
N VAL A 226 1.78 9.92 -13.87
CA VAL A 226 0.46 9.34 -14.17
C VAL A 226 -0.31 10.17 -15.19
N THR A 227 -0.30 11.51 -15.08
CA THR A 227 -0.99 12.39 -16.05
C THR A 227 -0.34 12.38 -17.42
N ASP A 228 0.99 12.17 -17.51
CA ASP A 228 1.70 12.06 -18.78
C ASP A 228 1.46 10.71 -19.48
N ALA A 229 1.29 9.63 -18.69
CA ALA A 229 1.16 8.29 -19.24
C ALA A 229 -0.28 7.86 -19.50
N TYR A 230 -1.24 8.37 -18.71
CA TYR A 230 -2.63 7.98 -18.76
C TYR A 230 -3.58 9.18 -18.94
N ARG A 231 -4.79 8.90 -19.41
CA ARG A 231 -5.87 9.90 -19.51
C ARG A 231 -6.43 10.24 -18.12
N ALA A 232 -5.58 10.80 -17.25
CA ALA A 232 -5.92 11.18 -15.90
C ALA A 232 -6.45 12.62 -15.85
N ASP A 233 -7.43 12.87 -14.99
CA ASP A 233 -7.89 14.22 -14.68
C ASP A 233 -6.79 14.99 -13.95
N GLY A 234 -6.50 16.21 -14.38
CA GLY A 234 -5.46 17.07 -13.78
C GLY A 234 -5.95 17.93 -12.61
N SER A 235 -7.26 17.97 -12.35
CA SER A 235 -7.86 18.82 -11.30
C SER A 235 -7.74 18.22 -9.90
N PRO A 236 -7.77 19.01 -8.83
CA PRO A 236 -7.83 18.51 -7.44
C PRO A 236 -9.06 17.64 -7.17
N ALA A 237 -10.18 17.94 -7.81
CA ALA A 237 -11.41 17.16 -7.74
C ALA A 237 -11.30 15.80 -8.46
N GLY A 238 -10.28 15.63 -9.30
CA GLY A 238 -9.97 14.37 -9.97
C GLY A 238 -9.02 13.46 -9.19
N TRP A 239 -8.46 13.87 -8.05
CA TRP A 239 -7.46 13.08 -7.33
C TRP A 239 -7.84 12.82 -5.87
N GLY A 240 -7.77 11.55 -5.49
CA GLY A 240 -7.91 11.10 -4.12
C GLY A 240 -6.76 10.18 -3.71
N ALA A 241 -6.65 9.94 -2.41
CA ALA A 241 -5.71 8.97 -1.86
C ALA A 241 -6.41 8.04 -0.86
N VAL A 242 -5.95 6.80 -0.76
CA VAL A 242 -6.41 5.85 0.26
C VAL A 242 -5.25 4.98 0.71
N GLY A 243 -5.24 4.59 1.95
CA GLY A 243 -4.24 3.66 2.42
C GLY A 243 -4.60 3.02 3.74
N ASN A 244 -3.84 2.00 4.13
CA ASN A 244 -3.99 1.30 5.39
C ASN A 244 -2.70 1.42 6.21
N SER A 245 -2.81 1.51 7.55
CA SER A 245 -1.66 1.63 8.46
C SER A 245 -0.77 2.84 8.07
N THR A 246 0.54 2.65 7.88
CA THR A 246 1.47 3.68 7.36
C THR A 246 0.99 4.29 6.06
N GLY A 247 0.42 3.49 5.13
CA GLY A 247 -0.18 4.01 3.90
C GLY A 247 -1.39 4.90 4.15
N GLY A 248 -2.16 4.62 5.21
CA GLY A 248 -3.26 5.46 5.67
C GLY A 248 -2.77 6.83 6.16
N TYR A 249 -1.74 6.84 6.99
CA TYR A 249 -1.06 8.08 7.37
C TYR A 249 -0.55 8.85 6.15
N CYS A 250 0.11 8.16 5.20
CA CYS A 250 0.54 8.77 3.95
C CYS A 250 -0.61 9.40 3.18
N ALA A 251 -1.71 8.67 2.97
CA ALA A 251 -2.87 9.16 2.22
C ALA A 251 -3.46 10.44 2.84
N LEU A 252 -3.69 10.44 4.16
CA LEU A 252 -4.19 11.62 4.88
C LEU A 252 -3.21 12.80 4.77
N LYS A 253 -1.90 12.53 4.92
CA LYS A 253 -0.84 13.53 4.82
C LYS A 253 -0.79 14.16 3.43
N LEU A 254 -0.92 13.38 2.35
CA LEU A 254 -0.94 13.90 0.99
C LEU A 254 -2.06 14.93 0.80
N ALA A 255 -3.28 14.61 1.21
CA ALA A 255 -4.39 15.57 1.12
C ALA A 255 -4.15 16.81 1.99
N MET A 256 -3.67 16.64 3.22
CA MET A 256 -3.43 17.75 4.14
C MET A 256 -2.24 18.64 3.75
N THR A 257 -1.27 18.14 3.00
CA THR A 257 -0.08 18.91 2.57
C THR A 257 -0.16 19.41 1.14
N ASN A 258 -0.98 18.78 0.29
CA ASN A 258 -1.16 19.19 -1.11
C ASN A 258 -2.65 19.15 -1.53
N PRO A 259 -3.50 20.01 -0.93
CA PRO A 259 -4.92 20.08 -1.25
C PRO A 259 -5.19 20.51 -2.70
N ALA A 260 -4.22 21.17 -3.35
CA ALA A 260 -4.28 21.50 -4.76
C ALA A 260 -4.17 20.28 -5.68
N ARG A 261 -3.76 19.12 -5.16
CA ARG A 261 -3.68 17.87 -5.91
C ARG A 261 -4.66 16.82 -5.39
N TYR A 262 -4.77 16.63 -4.08
CA TYR A 262 -5.58 15.59 -3.46
C TYR A 262 -6.77 16.22 -2.72
N GLY A 263 -7.97 16.16 -3.33
CA GLY A 263 -9.18 16.73 -2.75
C GLY A 263 -9.81 15.89 -1.64
N ALA A 264 -9.58 14.58 -1.65
CA ALA A 264 -10.10 13.66 -0.64
C ALA A 264 -9.10 12.56 -0.31
N ALA A 265 -9.09 12.11 0.96
CA ALA A 265 -8.26 10.98 1.37
C ALA A 265 -8.93 10.11 2.43
N ALA A 266 -8.64 8.79 2.41
CA ALA A 266 -9.08 7.84 3.41
C ALA A 266 -7.87 7.13 4.05
N GLY A 267 -7.83 7.11 5.37
CA GLY A 267 -6.85 6.37 6.17
C GLY A 267 -7.54 5.27 6.97
N LEU A 268 -7.20 4.00 6.67
CA LEU A 268 -7.73 2.83 7.35
C LEU A 268 -6.73 2.36 8.40
N SER A 269 -7.14 2.24 9.64
CA SER A 269 -6.27 1.94 10.78
C SER A 269 -5.00 2.80 10.78
N ALA A 270 -5.13 4.09 10.44
CA ALA A 270 -4.02 4.99 10.22
C ALA A 270 -3.49 5.56 11.54
N ASP A 271 -2.18 5.81 11.58
CA ASP A 271 -1.60 6.73 12.56
C ASP A 271 -1.77 8.18 12.10
N TYR A 272 -1.58 9.12 13.02
CA TYR A 272 -1.65 10.57 12.72
C TYR A 272 -0.28 11.24 12.81
N PHE A 273 0.75 10.47 13.03
CA PHE A 273 2.17 10.89 13.07
C PHE A 273 3.04 9.80 12.46
N ALA A 274 4.23 10.15 12.01
CA ALA A 274 5.20 9.17 11.51
C ALA A 274 5.76 8.34 12.68
N ARG A 275 5.44 7.05 12.72
CA ARG A 275 6.06 6.13 13.69
C ARG A 275 7.53 6.00 13.37
N GLN A 276 8.37 6.13 14.40
CA GLN A 276 9.80 5.89 14.28
C GLN A 276 10.15 4.54 14.90
N ASP A 277 10.85 3.73 14.13
CA ASP A 277 11.43 2.45 14.56
C ASP A 277 12.86 2.31 14.04
N GLY A 278 13.48 1.15 14.22
CA GLY A 278 14.84 0.91 13.77
C GLY A 278 15.05 1.00 12.25
N LYS A 279 13.97 0.97 11.44
CA LYS A 279 14.02 1.06 9.97
C LYS A 279 13.77 2.48 9.46
N THR A 280 13.15 3.35 10.23
CA THR A 280 12.89 4.74 9.83
C THR A 280 14.13 5.61 9.97
N GLY A 281 14.93 5.38 11.00
CA GLY A 281 16.03 6.28 11.38
C GLY A 281 15.51 7.68 11.75
N ASP A 282 16.40 8.67 11.76
CA ASP A 282 16.00 10.07 11.96
C ASP A 282 15.37 10.63 10.69
N LEU A 283 14.08 10.91 10.74
CA LEU A 283 13.31 11.49 9.63
C LEU A 283 13.38 13.02 9.59
N TYR A 284 13.89 13.66 10.62
CA TYR A 284 13.73 15.10 10.86
C TYR A 284 15.04 15.87 11.03
N ALA A 285 16.19 15.21 10.94
CA ALA A 285 17.52 15.79 11.20
C ALA A 285 17.57 16.53 12.55
N GLY A 286 16.95 15.95 13.61
CA GLY A 286 16.88 16.52 14.94
C GLY A 286 15.93 17.72 15.10
N SER A 287 15.26 18.19 14.04
CA SER A 287 14.36 19.35 14.10
C SER A 287 13.01 19.01 14.74
N LYS A 288 12.75 19.54 15.95
CA LYS A 288 11.45 19.42 16.61
C LYS A 288 10.33 20.13 15.84
N ALA A 289 10.61 21.28 15.25
CA ALA A 289 9.63 22.01 14.43
C ALA A 289 9.19 21.17 13.24
N TYR A 290 10.13 20.63 12.47
CA TYR A 290 9.83 19.78 11.32
C TYR A 290 9.11 18.49 11.73
N ARG A 291 9.48 17.88 12.86
CA ARG A 291 8.76 16.73 13.43
C ARG A 291 7.30 17.05 13.73
N ASN A 292 7.03 18.21 14.35
CA ASN A 292 5.66 18.65 14.65
C ASN A 292 4.84 18.83 13.37
N GLU A 293 5.41 19.39 12.32
CA GLU A 293 4.75 19.54 11.01
C GLU A 293 4.39 18.20 10.35
N GLN A 294 5.03 17.10 10.74
CA GLN A 294 4.67 15.76 10.27
C GLN A 294 3.57 15.10 11.11
N ASP A 295 3.20 15.65 12.27
CA ASP A 295 2.05 15.22 13.07
C ASP A 295 0.77 15.87 12.53
N LEU A 296 -0.13 15.06 12.00
CA LEU A 296 -1.36 15.54 11.36
C LEU A 296 -2.33 16.18 12.37
N THR A 297 -2.32 15.73 13.63
CA THR A 297 -3.13 16.32 14.70
C THR A 297 -2.60 17.70 15.06
N TRP A 298 -1.28 17.83 15.19
CA TRP A 298 -0.63 19.12 15.42
C TRP A 298 -0.90 20.10 14.28
N ARG A 299 -0.91 19.63 13.02
CA ARG A 299 -1.24 20.47 11.85
C ARG A 299 -2.65 21.05 11.93
N LEU A 300 -3.65 20.26 12.36
CA LEU A 300 -5.02 20.76 12.54
C LEU A 300 -5.13 21.85 13.61
N GLU A 301 -4.25 21.85 14.59
CA GLU A 301 -4.25 22.81 15.69
C GLU A 301 -3.46 24.09 15.39
N HIS A 302 -2.39 24.00 14.56
CA HIS A 302 -1.41 25.09 14.42
C HIS A 302 -1.24 25.63 13.00
N MET A 303 -1.81 24.95 11.99
CA MET A 303 -1.71 25.38 10.58
C MET A 303 -3.10 25.71 10.01
N PRO A 304 -3.18 26.54 8.96
CA PRO A 304 -4.44 26.79 8.29
C PRO A 304 -5.08 25.47 7.80
N PRO A 305 -6.35 25.20 8.12
CA PRO A 305 -7.02 23.96 7.73
C PRO A 305 -7.20 23.90 6.20
N PRO A 306 -6.76 22.85 5.52
CA PRO A 306 -6.90 22.72 4.07
C PRO A 306 -8.33 22.35 3.64
N PRO A 307 -8.78 22.74 2.42
CA PRO A 307 -10.12 22.45 1.92
C PRO A 307 -10.23 21.01 1.38
N VAL A 308 -10.09 20.01 2.25
CA VAL A 308 -10.10 18.58 1.89
C VAL A 308 -11.13 17.79 2.69
N SER A 309 -11.54 16.64 2.14
CA SER A 309 -12.37 15.66 2.82
C SER A 309 -11.53 14.46 3.26
N LEU A 310 -11.62 14.07 4.52
CA LEU A 310 -10.85 12.97 5.11
C LEU A 310 -11.82 11.91 5.67
N LEU A 311 -11.55 10.64 5.40
CA LEU A 311 -12.23 9.50 6.01
C LEU A 311 -11.28 8.75 6.92
N LEU A 312 -11.71 8.49 8.15
CA LEU A 312 -10.98 7.73 9.15
C LEU A 312 -11.65 6.38 9.35
N GLY A 313 -11.02 5.30 8.87
CA GLY A 313 -11.45 3.92 9.12
C GLY A 313 -10.75 3.36 10.35
N THR A 314 -11.52 2.79 11.29
CA THR A 314 -11.01 2.20 12.52
C THR A 314 -12.01 1.23 13.14
N SER A 315 -11.57 0.37 14.02
CA SER A 315 -12.42 -0.52 14.82
C SER A 315 -12.33 -0.17 16.30
N LYS A 316 -13.40 -0.38 17.08
CA LYS A 316 -13.43 0.00 18.51
C LYS A 316 -12.38 -0.69 19.37
N ASN A 317 -11.92 -1.85 18.94
CA ASN A 317 -10.90 -2.66 19.61
C ASN A 317 -9.46 -2.41 19.10
N GLU A 318 -9.26 -1.44 18.20
CA GLU A 318 -7.92 -1.04 17.74
C GLU A 318 -7.33 0.09 18.60
N ASP A 319 -6.01 0.09 18.78
CA ASP A 319 -5.27 1.12 19.52
C ASP A 319 -5.45 2.52 18.94
N ASN A 320 -5.67 2.62 17.60
CA ASN A 320 -5.88 3.89 16.92
C ASN A 320 -7.30 4.43 16.99
N TYR A 321 -8.25 3.72 17.63
CA TYR A 321 -9.64 4.20 17.78
C TYR A 321 -9.72 5.54 18.52
N GLY A 322 -9.15 5.61 19.72
CA GLY A 322 -9.09 6.84 20.52
C GLY A 322 -8.37 7.99 19.80
N PRO A 323 -7.17 7.79 19.25
CA PRO A 323 -6.49 8.77 18.41
C PRO A 323 -7.32 9.25 17.21
N SER A 324 -8.06 8.36 16.53
CA SER A 324 -8.95 8.73 15.41
C SER A 324 -10.08 9.68 15.84
N LEU A 325 -10.71 9.39 16.97
CA LEU A 325 -11.74 10.28 17.52
C LEU A 325 -11.18 11.65 17.89
N LYS A 326 -10.00 11.66 18.54
CA LYS A 326 -9.31 12.91 18.92
C LYS A 326 -8.95 13.74 17.69
N PHE A 327 -8.40 13.12 16.64
CA PHE A 327 -8.08 13.79 15.38
C PHE A 327 -9.33 14.41 14.77
N ALA A 328 -10.44 13.65 14.67
CA ALA A 328 -11.70 14.16 14.12
C ALA A 328 -12.26 15.35 14.91
N GLN A 329 -12.12 15.37 16.23
CA GLN A 329 -12.56 16.48 17.09
C GLN A 329 -11.75 17.78 16.89
N LYS A 330 -10.50 17.67 16.41
CA LYS A 330 -9.64 18.84 16.15
C LYS A 330 -9.86 19.45 14.78
N ALA A 331 -10.51 18.74 13.87
CA ALA A 331 -10.78 19.24 12.53
C ALA A 331 -11.76 20.45 12.57
N LYS A 332 -11.40 21.47 11.81
CA LYS A 332 -12.21 22.69 11.65
C LYS A 332 -12.45 22.96 10.17
N PRO A 333 -13.58 23.57 9.78
CA PRO A 333 -13.78 23.99 8.40
C PRO A 333 -12.59 24.82 7.89
N PRO A 334 -12.20 24.65 6.61
CA PRO A 334 -12.86 23.85 5.56
C PRO A 334 -12.51 22.35 5.54
N VAL A 335 -11.66 21.83 6.45
CA VAL A 335 -11.44 20.36 6.55
C VAL A 335 -12.76 19.68 6.94
N ARG A 336 -13.12 18.63 6.21
CA ARG A 336 -14.25 17.75 6.53
C ARG A 336 -13.70 16.38 6.95
N VAL A 337 -14.22 15.83 8.04
CA VAL A 337 -13.79 14.51 8.55
C VAL A 337 -14.99 13.63 8.78
N ASP A 338 -15.05 12.54 8.01
CA ASP A 338 -15.98 11.43 8.19
C ASP A 338 -15.30 10.25 8.90
N LYS A 339 -16.09 9.40 9.51
CA LYS A 339 -15.59 8.22 10.25
C LYS A 339 -16.29 6.96 9.78
N LEU A 340 -15.53 5.92 9.52
CA LEU A 340 -16.00 4.56 9.31
C LEU A 340 -15.55 3.74 10.52
N VAL A 341 -16.45 3.60 11.50
CA VAL A 341 -16.17 2.89 12.75
C VAL A 341 -16.84 1.53 12.72
N ARG A 342 -16.05 0.48 12.92
CA ARG A 342 -16.55 -0.90 13.07
C ARG A 342 -16.63 -1.25 14.56
N ASP A 343 -17.61 -2.04 14.93
CA ASP A 343 -17.70 -2.56 16.30
C ASP A 343 -16.59 -3.57 16.57
N GLU A 344 -16.30 -4.42 15.56
CA GLU A 344 -15.24 -5.42 15.59
C GLU A 344 -14.38 -5.28 14.33
N GLY A 345 -13.12 -5.63 14.45
CA GLY A 345 -12.13 -5.58 13.39
C GLY A 345 -10.73 -5.66 14.00
N GLY A 346 -9.73 -5.35 13.20
CA GLY A 346 -8.33 -5.35 13.66
C GLY A 346 -7.41 -4.79 12.59
N HIS A 347 -6.15 -4.63 12.97
CA HIS A 347 -5.10 -4.11 12.11
C HIS A 347 -4.63 -5.18 11.10
N ASN A 348 -5.51 -5.57 10.17
CA ASN A 348 -5.26 -6.67 9.23
C ASN A 348 -5.99 -6.48 7.90
N PHE A 349 -5.52 -7.24 6.89
CA PHE A 349 -6.06 -7.18 5.53
C PHE A 349 -7.52 -7.61 5.41
N GLN A 350 -8.04 -8.47 6.29
CA GLN A 350 -9.44 -8.88 6.25
C GLN A 350 -10.33 -7.68 6.57
N THR A 351 -10.08 -6.99 7.67
CA THR A 351 -10.82 -5.79 8.09
C THR A 351 -10.80 -4.74 6.97
N TRP A 352 -9.62 -4.39 6.47
CA TRP A 352 -9.47 -3.38 5.42
C TRP A 352 -10.16 -3.78 4.12
N ARG A 353 -10.08 -5.05 3.70
CA ARG A 353 -10.77 -5.54 2.49
C ARG A 353 -12.28 -5.37 2.58
N GLU A 354 -12.87 -5.56 3.76
CA GLU A 354 -14.30 -5.36 4.00
C GLU A 354 -14.69 -3.88 3.99
N GLU A 355 -13.77 -2.97 4.31
CA GLU A 355 -13.99 -1.52 4.30
C GLU A 355 -13.88 -0.90 2.90
N TYR A 356 -13.03 -1.45 2.03
CA TYR A 356 -12.76 -0.86 0.72
C TYR A 356 -13.99 -0.54 -0.14
N PRO A 357 -15.04 -1.40 -0.23
CA PRO A 357 -16.24 -1.07 -1.01
C PRO A 357 -16.94 0.22 -0.55
N VAL A 358 -16.98 0.47 0.74
CA VAL A 358 -17.56 1.71 1.33
C VAL A 358 -16.64 2.89 1.06
N VAL A 359 -15.34 2.70 1.26
CA VAL A 359 -14.30 3.73 1.08
C VAL A 359 -14.24 4.22 -0.37
N LEU A 360 -14.30 3.34 -1.36
CA LEU A 360 -14.28 3.74 -2.76
C LEU A 360 -15.53 4.55 -3.15
N LYS A 361 -16.71 4.19 -2.63
CA LYS A 361 -17.95 4.97 -2.84
C LYS A 361 -17.85 6.34 -2.18
N TRP A 362 -17.32 6.39 -0.97
CA TRP A 362 -17.12 7.65 -0.26
C TRP A 362 -16.14 8.57 -1.02
N LEU A 363 -14.99 8.05 -1.49
CA LEU A 363 -14.03 8.80 -2.29
C LEU A 363 -14.67 9.37 -3.56
N ASP A 364 -15.40 8.55 -4.32
CA ASP A 364 -16.08 9.01 -5.53
C ASP A 364 -17.09 10.12 -5.25
N LYS A 365 -17.87 10.01 -4.17
CA LYS A 365 -18.81 11.04 -3.72
C LYS A 365 -18.09 12.34 -3.40
N GLU A 366 -17.07 12.30 -2.55
CA GLU A 366 -16.36 13.49 -2.11
C GLU A 366 -15.62 14.21 -3.26
N LEU A 367 -15.04 13.47 -4.19
CA LEU A 367 -14.41 14.04 -5.38
C LEU A 367 -15.43 14.69 -6.32
N LYS A 368 -16.65 14.14 -6.48
CA LYS A 368 -17.74 14.78 -7.20
C LYS A 368 -18.19 16.10 -6.56
N GLU A 369 -18.37 16.07 -5.24
CA GLU A 369 -18.76 17.28 -4.50
C GLU A 369 -17.67 18.36 -4.56
N GLN A 370 -16.38 17.96 -4.55
CA GLN A 370 -15.26 18.88 -4.71
C GLN A 370 -15.27 19.53 -6.09
N ALA A 371 -15.57 18.78 -7.16
CA ALA A 371 -15.71 19.31 -8.50
C ALA A 371 -16.81 20.39 -8.58
N THR A 372 -17.95 20.13 -7.95
CA THR A 372 -19.07 21.08 -7.91
C THR A 372 -18.73 22.36 -7.13
N ARG A 373 -18.01 22.23 -6.00
CA ARG A 373 -17.58 23.38 -5.20
C ARG A 373 -16.56 24.27 -5.93
N ASN A 374 -15.66 23.67 -6.70
CA ASN A 374 -14.61 24.40 -7.43
C ASN A 374 -15.10 24.96 -8.78
N GLY A 375 -16.14 24.37 -9.40
CA GLY A 375 -16.73 24.83 -10.66
C GLY A 375 -17.77 25.95 -10.51
N GLY A 376 -18.14 26.29 -9.27
CA GLY A 376 -19.07 27.37 -8.94
C GLY A 376 -18.39 28.70 -8.52
N GLN A 377 -17.07 28.77 -8.64
CA GLN A 377 -16.26 29.99 -8.48
C GLN A 377 -15.71 30.37 -9.85
#